data_d26fc32ed3ca67fb33b6f2d5d74b431b
#
_entry.id   d26fc32ed3ca67fb33b6f2d5d74b431b
#
_cell.length_a   1.000
_cell.length_b   1.000
_cell.length_c   1.000
_cell.angle_alpha   90.00
_cell.angle_beta   90.00
_cell.angle_gamma   90.00
#
_symmetry.space_group_name_H-M   'P 1'
#
loop_
_entity.id
_entity.type
_entity.pdbx_description
1 polymer ?
#
loop_
_entity_poly.entity_id
_entity_poly.type
_entity_poly.pdbx_seq_one_letter_code
_entity_poly.pdbx_strand_id
1 'polypeptide(L)'
;MDARYAIILAAGKGTRMKSKLYKVLHPVSGKPMVEHIINRVSETKPDEVITIVGHGAEQVKAQLGERSKYALQAEQLGTGHAVLQAASFLEGKKGTTLVISGDTPLLTTETLNNLFEYHQGKNASATILTAQAENPTGYGRIIRDHIGIVEKI
;
A
#
# COMPACT_ATOMS: atom_id res chain seq x y z
N MET A 1 21.51 3.93 -6.90
CA MET A 1 20.38 3.39 -6.10
C MET A 1 19.40 2.80 -7.08
N ASP A 2 18.83 1.66 -6.77
CA ASP A 2 17.77 1.10 -7.60
C ASP A 2 16.52 1.98 -7.50
N ALA A 3 15.78 2.11 -8.60
CA ALA A 3 14.56 2.87 -8.64
C ALA A 3 13.53 2.34 -7.62
N ARG A 4 12.78 3.24 -7.00
CA ARG A 4 11.74 2.93 -6.02
C ARG A 4 10.39 3.36 -6.55
N TYR A 5 9.42 2.49 -6.50
CA TYR A 5 8.04 2.75 -6.87
C TYR A 5 7.13 2.49 -5.69
N ALA A 6 5.98 3.13 -5.64
CA ALA A 6 4.99 2.86 -4.60
C ALA A 6 3.59 2.72 -5.20
N ILE A 7 2.85 1.72 -4.72
CA ILE A 7 1.45 1.49 -5.03
C ILE A 7 0.66 1.66 -3.74
N ILE A 8 -0.25 2.65 -3.70
CA ILE A 8 -1.14 2.88 -2.57
C ILE A 8 -2.51 2.30 -2.89
N LEU A 9 -2.98 1.36 -2.08
CA LEU A 9 -4.27 0.72 -2.25
C LEU A 9 -5.37 1.54 -1.56
N ALA A 10 -6.22 2.21 -2.33
CA ALA A 10 -7.27 3.10 -1.85
C ALA A 10 -8.65 2.84 -2.50
N ALA A 11 -8.84 1.66 -3.12
CA ALA A 11 -10.07 1.33 -3.85
C ALA A 11 -11.18 0.76 -2.96
N GLY A 12 -10.88 0.38 -1.71
CA GLY A 12 -11.82 -0.28 -0.81
C GLY A 12 -12.98 0.62 -0.39
N LYS A 13 -14.22 0.12 -0.48
CA LYS A 13 -15.43 0.87 -0.08
C LYS A 13 -15.56 1.09 1.42
N GLY A 14 -14.96 0.22 2.25
CA GLY A 14 -15.04 0.32 3.71
C GLY A 14 -16.44 0.11 4.25
N THR A 15 -17.20 -0.82 3.71
CA THR A 15 -18.62 -1.09 4.06
C THR A 15 -18.85 -1.34 5.55
N ARG A 16 -17.85 -1.91 6.23
CA ARG A 16 -17.87 -2.15 7.69
C ARG A 16 -17.93 -0.86 8.52
N MET A 17 -17.48 0.27 7.99
CA MET A 17 -17.50 1.56 8.69
C MET A 17 -18.89 2.20 8.73
N LYS A 18 -19.87 1.69 7.97
CA LYS A 18 -21.26 2.20 7.91
C LYS A 18 -21.32 3.72 7.70
N SER A 19 -20.44 4.24 6.86
CA SER A 19 -20.28 5.67 6.57
C SER A 19 -20.44 5.92 5.06
N LYS A 20 -20.91 7.12 4.71
CA LYS A 20 -20.94 7.59 3.31
C LYS A 20 -19.56 7.99 2.80
N LEU A 21 -18.62 8.27 3.72
CA LEU A 21 -17.25 8.62 3.39
C LEU A 21 -16.45 7.36 3.08
N TYR A 22 -15.63 7.38 2.03
CA TYR A 22 -14.74 6.27 1.71
C TYR A 22 -13.73 6.02 2.82
N LYS A 23 -13.42 4.76 3.07
CA LYS A 23 -12.59 4.33 4.20
C LYS A 23 -11.32 5.16 4.36
N VAL A 24 -10.55 5.32 3.29
CA VAL A 24 -9.25 5.99 3.31
C VAL A 24 -9.33 7.51 3.50
N LEU A 25 -10.53 8.10 3.37
CA LEU A 25 -10.80 9.52 3.57
C LEU A 25 -11.21 9.85 5.01
N HIS A 26 -11.49 8.84 5.85
CA HIS A 26 -11.76 9.10 7.25
C HIS A 26 -10.57 9.75 7.94
N PRO A 27 -10.80 10.80 8.73
CA PRO A 27 -9.71 11.53 9.37
C PRO A 27 -9.15 10.77 10.59
N VAL A 28 -7.83 10.81 10.69
CA VAL A 28 -7.06 10.45 11.88
C VAL A 28 -6.24 11.67 12.25
N SER A 29 -6.36 12.18 13.46
CA SER A 29 -5.70 13.42 13.90
C SER A 29 -5.90 14.59 12.91
N GLY A 30 -7.13 14.75 12.41
CA GLY A 30 -7.51 15.85 11.53
C GLY A 30 -7.13 15.72 10.05
N LYS A 31 -6.48 14.63 9.63
CA LYS A 31 -6.11 14.39 8.23
C LYS A 31 -6.64 13.03 7.77
N PRO A 32 -7.11 12.90 6.51
CA PRO A 32 -7.50 11.60 5.94
C PRO A 32 -6.40 10.55 6.07
N MET A 33 -6.78 9.28 6.29
CA MET A 33 -5.80 8.21 6.40
C MET A 33 -4.86 8.14 5.19
N VAL A 34 -5.40 8.28 3.98
CA VAL A 34 -4.59 8.26 2.74
C VAL A 34 -3.61 9.43 2.66
N GLU A 35 -3.93 10.58 3.28
CA GLU A 35 -3.03 11.74 3.38
C GLU A 35 -1.79 11.43 4.24
N HIS A 36 -1.98 10.72 5.34
CA HIS A 36 -0.84 10.25 6.15
C HIS A 36 0.05 9.32 5.32
N ILE A 37 -0.54 8.38 4.59
CA ILE A 37 0.21 7.42 3.78
C ILE A 37 0.99 8.09 2.66
N ILE A 38 0.35 8.97 1.86
CA ILE A 38 1.06 9.64 0.76
C ILE A 38 2.25 10.46 1.27
N ASN A 39 2.11 11.12 2.42
CA ASN A 39 3.20 11.89 3.02
C ASN A 39 4.37 10.99 3.41
N ARG A 40 4.11 9.86 4.09
CA ARG A 40 5.16 8.90 4.49
C ARG A 40 5.83 8.24 3.30
N VAL A 41 5.06 7.88 2.29
CA VAL A 41 5.58 7.33 1.04
C VAL A 41 6.46 8.35 0.33
N SER A 42 6.02 9.61 0.22
CA SER A 42 6.80 10.69 -0.43
C SER A 42 8.15 10.95 0.26
N GLU A 43 8.21 10.84 1.59
CA GLU A 43 9.45 10.98 2.36
C GLU A 43 10.47 9.87 2.04
N THR A 44 10.06 8.71 1.52
CA THR A 44 10.97 7.66 1.04
C THR A 44 11.57 7.96 -0.34
N LYS A 45 11.17 9.07 -0.96
CA LYS A 45 11.62 9.56 -2.28
C LYS A 45 11.47 8.52 -3.39
N PRO A 46 10.26 8.00 -3.62
CA PRO A 46 10.02 7.11 -4.76
C PRO A 46 10.10 7.89 -6.08
N ASP A 47 10.53 7.22 -7.14
CA ASP A 47 10.54 7.77 -8.50
C ASP A 47 9.10 7.96 -9.02
N GLU A 48 8.17 7.14 -8.56
CA GLU A 48 6.76 7.24 -8.94
C GLU A 48 5.84 6.64 -7.87
N VAL A 49 4.71 7.30 -7.66
CA VAL A 49 3.62 6.82 -6.79
C VAL A 49 2.38 6.61 -7.63
N ILE A 50 1.74 5.44 -7.49
CA ILE A 50 0.49 5.08 -8.13
C ILE A 50 -0.54 4.79 -7.04
N THR A 51 -1.68 5.48 -7.06
CA THR A 51 -2.78 5.22 -6.13
C THR A 51 -3.89 4.47 -6.86
N ILE A 52 -4.24 3.31 -6.34
CA ILE A 52 -5.35 2.51 -6.86
C ILE A 52 -6.62 3.02 -6.23
N VAL A 53 -7.53 3.52 -7.06
CA VAL A 53 -8.80 4.12 -6.65
C VAL A 53 -9.98 3.29 -7.15
N GLY A 54 -11.10 3.36 -6.45
CA GLY A 54 -12.35 2.69 -6.78
C GLY A 54 -13.46 3.68 -7.11
N HIS A 55 -14.66 3.37 -6.72
CA HIS A 55 -15.85 4.21 -7.00
C HIS A 55 -15.75 5.62 -6.40
N GLY A 56 -14.93 5.84 -5.38
CA GLY A 56 -14.64 7.14 -4.77
C GLY A 56 -13.45 7.88 -5.38
N ALA A 57 -13.06 7.52 -6.60
CA ALA A 57 -11.86 8.02 -7.26
C ALA A 57 -11.71 9.54 -7.19
N GLU A 58 -12.77 10.28 -7.49
CA GLU A 58 -12.72 11.75 -7.58
C GLU A 58 -12.39 12.40 -6.22
N GLN A 59 -12.92 11.89 -5.12
CA GLN A 59 -12.64 12.41 -3.79
C GLN A 59 -11.19 12.12 -3.36
N VAL A 60 -10.68 10.91 -3.66
CA VAL A 60 -9.29 10.56 -3.38
C VAL A 60 -8.33 11.38 -4.24
N LYS A 61 -8.63 11.54 -5.53
CA LYS A 61 -7.84 12.39 -6.43
C LYS A 61 -7.82 13.85 -5.98
N ALA A 62 -8.97 14.39 -5.58
CA ALA A 62 -9.05 15.76 -5.05
C ALA A 62 -8.17 15.93 -3.79
N GLN A 63 -8.12 14.91 -2.91
CA GLN A 63 -7.30 14.92 -1.70
C GLN A 63 -5.81 14.84 -2.00
N LEU A 64 -5.39 13.98 -2.92
CA LEU A 64 -3.98 13.70 -3.19
C LEU A 64 -3.37 14.57 -4.30
N GLY A 65 -4.20 15.08 -5.22
CA GLY A 65 -3.76 15.94 -6.32
C GLY A 65 -2.72 15.27 -7.22
N GLU A 66 -1.70 16.02 -7.60
CA GLU A 66 -0.62 15.57 -8.50
C GLU A 66 0.50 14.78 -7.81
N ARG A 67 0.37 14.51 -6.51
CA ARG A 67 1.36 13.71 -5.74
C ARG A 67 1.37 12.23 -6.11
N SER A 68 0.39 11.79 -6.91
CA SER A 68 0.25 10.40 -7.34
C SER A 68 -0.33 10.34 -8.74
N LYS A 69 0.01 9.29 -9.48
CA LYS A 69 -0.76 8.82 -10.62
C LYS A 69 -1.91 7.94 -10.11
N TYR A 70 -2.91 7.71 -10.92
CA TYR A 70 -4.11 7.00 -10.51
C TYR A 70 -4.46 5.88 -11.47
N ALA A 71 -4.76 4.70 -10.92
CA ALA A 71 -5.29 3.57 -11.65
C ALA A 71 -6.66 3.18 -11.06
N LEU A 72 -7.65 2.95 -11.92
CA LEU A 72 -9.00 2.60 -11.50
C LEU A 72 -9.14 1.08 -11.34
N GLN A 73 -9.54 0.64 -10.17
CA GLN A 73 -10.07 -0.70 -9.95
C GLN A 73 -11.60 -0.65 -10.05
N ALA A 74 -12.14 -0.95 -11.22
CA ALA A 74 -13.58 -0.88 -11.47
C ALA A 74 -14.33 -1.97 -10.69
N GLU A 75 -13.79 -3.18 -10.65
CA GLU A 75 -14.34 -4.33 -9.92
C GLU A 75 -13.41 -4.72 -8.76
N GLN A 76 -14.00 -4.97 -7.59
CA GLN A 76 -13.21 -5.27 -6.38
C GLN A 76 -12.97 -6.78 -6.25
N LEU A 77 -12.05 -7.30 -7.06
CA LEU A 77 -11.68 -8.72 -7.10
C LEU A 77 -10.49 -9.06 -6.20
N GLY A 78 -10.26 -8.24 -5.18
CA GLY A 78 -9.22 -8.47 -4.16
C GLY A 78 -7.96 -7.61 -4.36
N THR A 79 -7.02 -7.77 -3.41
CA THR A 79 -5.81 -6.96 -3.29
C THR A 79 -4.85 -7.17 -4.47
N GLY A 80 -4.64 -8.42 -4.88
CA GLY A 80 -3.79 -8.74 -6.04
C GLY A 80 -4.32 -8.11 -7.32
N HIS A 81 -5.64 -8.17 -7.54
CA HIS A 81 -6.29 -7.52 -8.67
C HIS A 81 -6.10 -5.98 -8.63
N ALA A 82 -6.16 -5.37 -7.45
CA ALA A 82 -5.88 -3.95 -7.28
C ALA A 82 -4.44 -3.60 -7.72
N VAL A 83 -3.45 -4.38 -7.28
CA VAL A 83 -2.04 -4.18 -7.67
C VAL A 83 -1.86 -4.29 -9.19
N LEU A 84 -2.53 -5.23 -9.84
CA LEU A 84 -2.45 -5.41 -11.30
C LEU A 84 -2.93 -4.17 -12.08
N GLN A 85 -3.79 -3.31 -11.52
CA GLN A 85 -4.19 -2.07 -12.18
C GLN A 85 -3.02 -1.08 -12.35
N ALA A 86 -1.93 -1.24 -11.59
CA ALA A 86 -0.73 -0.43 -11.75
C ALA A 86 0.23 -0.97 -12.82
N ALA A 87 -0.03 -2.12 -13.43
CA ALA A 87 0.91 -2.81 -14.32
C ALA A 87 1.37 -1.91 -15.47
N SER A 88 0.47 -1.20 -16.14
CA SER A 88 0.81 -0.32 -17.27
C SER A 88 1.75 0.84 -16.90
N PHE A 89 1.78 1.25 -15.64
CA PHE A 89 2.69 2.30 -15.15
C PHE A 89 4.10 1.77 -14.88
N LEU A 90 4.22 0.47 -14.61
CA LEU A 90 5.47 -0.16 -14.16
C LEU A 90 6.09 -1.10 -15.20
N GLU A 91 5.38 -1.36 -16.29
CA GLU A 91 5.86 -2.23 -17.37
C GLU A 91 7.21 -1.75 -17.91
N GLY A 92 8.18 -2.67 -18.01
CA GLY A 92 9.54 -2.38 -18.47
C GLY A 92 10.43 -1.62 -17.48
N LYS A 93 9.92 -1.19 -16.34
CA LYS A 93 10.69 -0.51 -15.30
C LYS A 93 11.41 -1.52 -14.40
N LYS A 94 12.64 -1.20 -14.03
CA LYS A 94 13.45 -1.97 -13.08
C LYS A 94 13.49 -1.22 -11.75
N GLY A 95 13.44 -1.96 -10.64
CA GLY A 95 13.49 -1.38 -9.30
C GLY A 95 12.66 -2.14 -8.29
N THR A 96 12.50 -1.57 -7.10
CA THR A 96 11.70 -2.14 -6.01
C THR A 96 10.37 -1.43 -5.89
N THR A 97 9.28 -2.18 -5.83
CA THR A 97 7.92 -1.62 -5.67
C THR A 97 7.40 -1.90 -4.26
N LEU A 98 7.10 -0.82 -3.53
CA LEU A 98 6.36 -0.87 -2.27
C LEU A 98 4.86 -0.96 -2.57
N VAL A 99 4.18 -1.94 -1.99
CA VAL A 99 2.71 -2.00 -1.98
C VAL A 99 2.23 -1.71 -0.56
N ILE A 100 1.42 -0.69 -0.40
CA ILE A 100 0.95 -0.23 0.92
C ILE A 100 -0.55 0.06 0.90
N SER A 101 -1.23 -0.28 1.99
CA SER A 101 -2.66 0.00 2.15
C SER A 101 -2.89 1.46 2.58
N GLY A 102 -3.84 2.14 1.95
CA GLY A 102 -4.20 3.53 2.28
C GLY A 102 -4.89 3.73 3.62
N ASP A 103 -5.15 2.66 4.35
CA ASP A 103 -5.82 2.64 5.66
C ASP A 103 -4.90 2.28 6.84
N THR A 104 -3.59 2.41 6.65
CA THR A 104 -2.55 2.16 7.68
C THR A 104 -1.82 3.44 8.09
N PRO A 105 -2.51 4.46 8.62
CA PRO A 105 -1.97 5.82 8.79
C PRO A 105 -0.84 5.94 9.80
N LEU A 106 -0.61 4.92 10.63
CA LEU A 106 0.42 4.92 11.67
C LEU A 106 1.77 4.37 11.23
N LEU A 107 1.89 3.86 9.99
CA LEU A 107 3.19 3.47 9.46
C LEU A 107 4.11 4.68 9.34
N THR A 108 5.36 4.51 9.77
CA THR A 108 6.37 5.58 9.74
C THR A 108 7.25 5.48 8.51
N THR A 109 7.83 6.59 8.11
CA THR A 109 8.84 6.64 7.03
C THR A 109 10.04 5.76 7.34
N GLU A 110 10.46 5.71 8.61
CA GLU A 110 11.53 4.83 9.07
C GLU A 110 11.20 3.36 8.80
N THR A 111 10.00 2.90 9.15
CA THR A 111 9.55 1.53 8.87
C THR A 111 9.60 1.22 7.37
N LEU A 112 9.15 2.16 6.52
CA LEU A 112 9.17 1.97 5.08
C LEU A 112 10.60 1.92 4.52
N ASN A 113 11.49 2.78 4.98
CA ASN A 113 12.90 2.74 4.58
C ASN A 113 13.59 1.45 5.03
N ASN A 114 13.38 1.02 6.27
CA ASN A 114 13.91 -0.24 6.78
C ASN A 114 13.42 -1.45 5.96
N LEU A 115 12.16 -1.41 5.49
CA LEU A 115 11.61 -2.45 4.62
C LEU A 115 12.33 -2.51 3.27
N PHE A 116 12.60 -1.35 2.64
CA PHE A 116 13.38 -1.27 1.40
C PHE A 116 14.81 -1.78 1.61
N GLU A 117 15.49 -1.33 2.65
CA GLU A 117 16.87 -1.74 2.97
C GLU A 117 16.97 -3.22 3.25
N TYR A 118 16.02 -3.77 4.02
CA TYR A 118 15.95 -5.21 4.29
C TYR A 118 15.74 -6.02 3.00
N HIS A 119 14.81 -5.58 2.15
CA HIS A 119 14.53 -6.22 0.85
C HIS A 119 15.79 -6.29 -0.02
N GLN A 120 16.47 -5.14 -0.18
CA GLN A 120 17.70 -5.04 -0.97
C GLN A 120 18.85 -5.85 -0.35
N GLY A 121 19.05 -5.73 0.95
CA GLY A 121 20.12 -6.44 1.67
C GLY A 121 19.98 -7.96 1.64
N LYS A 122 18.75 -8.47 1.53
CA LYS A 122 18.47 -9.90 1.38
C LYS A 122 18.40 -10.38 -0.06
N ASN A 123 18.50 -9.46 -1.04
CA ASN A 123 18.28 -9.75 -2.46
C ASN A 123 16.99 -10.57 -2.67
N ALA A 124 15.93 -10.19 -1.95
CA ALA A 124 14.68 -10.93 -1.91
C ALA A 124 13.81 -10.62 -3.15
N SER A 125 13.06 -11.60 -3.63
CA SER A 125 12.05 -11.38 -4.67
C SER A 125 10.79 -10.72 -4.13
N ALA A 126 10.46 -10.98 -2.86
CA ALA A 126 9.37 -10.36 -2.13
C ALA A 126 9.71 -10.27 -0.64
N THR A 127 9.24 -9.21 0.01
CA THR A 127 9.39 -8.99 1.45
C THR A 127 8.05 -8.54 2.02
N ILE A 128 7.64 -9.11 3.13
CA ILE A 128 6.36 -8.81 3.77
C ILE A 128 6.61 -8.23 5.16
N LEU A 129 6.04 -7.05 5.42
CA LEU A 129 6.01 -6.49 6.77
C LEU A 129 4.94 -7.21 7.58
N THR A 130 5.33 -7.80 8.70
CA THR A 130 4.45 -8.57 9.59
C THR A 130 4.50 -8.03 11.01
N ALA A 131 3.48 -8.34 11.80
CA ALA A 131 3.44 -8.04 13.21
C ALA A 131 2.98 -9.29 14.00
N GLN A 132 3.45 -9.39 15.24
CA GLN A 132 2.90 -10.37 16.19
C GLN A 132 1.68 -9.75 16.87
N ALA A 133 0.51 -10.34 16.70
CA ALA A 133 -0.71 -9.93 17.36
C ALA A 133 -1.00 -10.87 18.53
N GLU A 134 -1.28 -10.31 19.72
CA GLU A 134 -1.70 -11.09 20.90
C GLU A 134 -2.98 -11.87 20.61
N ASN A 135 -3.94 -11.24 19.95
CA ASN A 135 -5.14 -11.90 19.44
C ASN A 135 -5.21 -11.78 17.91
N PRO A 136 -4.74 -12.78 17.16
CA PRO A 136 -4.69 -12.74 15.71
C PRO A 136 -6.02 -13.11 15.01
N THR A 137 -7.12 -13.19 15.71
CA THR A 137 -8.43 -13.51 15.14
C THR A 137 -8.80 -12.54 14.01
N GLY A 138 -9.13 -13.07 12.84
CA GLY A 138 -9.49 -12.29 11.65
C GLY A 138 -8.31 -11.80 10.80
N TYR A 139 -7.07 -12.00 11.25
CA TYR A 139 -5.87 -11.70 10.45
C TYR A 139 -5.39 -12.91 9.65
N GLY A 140 -4.75 -12.67 8.51
CA GLY A 140 -4.00 -13.70 7.78
C GLY A 140 -2.83 -14.25 8.62
N ARG A 141 -2.43 -15.47 8.33
CA ARG A 141 -1.29 -16.13 8.98
C ARG A 141 -0.14 -16.27 8.01
N ILE A 142 1.04 -15.83 8.43
CA ILE A 142 2.26 -16.05 7.65
C ILE A 142 2.79 -17.44 8.01
N ILE A 143 2.71 -18.35 7.06
CA ILE A 143 3.26 -19.70 7.19
C ILE A 143 4.68 -19.69 6.62
N ARG A 144 5.62 -20.23 7.41
CA ARG A 144 7.03 -20.31 7.04
C ARG A 144 7.48 -21.75 6.97
N ASP A 145 8.44 -22.04 6.12
CA ASP A 145 9.12 -23.32 6.09
C ASP A 145 10.10 -23.48 7.28
N HIS A 146 10.79 -24.62 7.33
CA HIS A 146 11.73 -24.96 8.39
C HIS A 146 12.99 -24.06 8.46
N ILE A 147 13.27 -23.26 7.43
CA ILE A 147 14.37 -22.30 7.38
C ILE A 147 13.88 -20.84 7.51
N GLY A 148 12.57 -20.62 7.75
CA GLY A 148 11.98 -19.33 8.02
C GLY A 148 11.53 -18.52 6.78
N ILE A 149 11.57 -19.11 5.59
CA ILE A 149 11.08 -18.48 4.36
C ILE A 149 9.55 -18.55 4.33
N VAL A 150 8.92 -17.47 3.88
CA VAL A 150 7.45 -17.41 3.73
C VAL A 150 7.02 -18.38 2.62
N GLU A 151 6.16 -19.32 2.99
CA GLU A 151 5.61 -20.32 2.08
C GLU A 151 4.23 -19.91 1.57
N LYS A 152 3.40 -19.36 2.46
CA LYS A 152 2.05 -18.88 2.13
C LYS A 152 1.50 -17.92 3.21
N ILE A 153 0.42 -17.27 2.85
CA ILE A 153 -0.37 -16.38 3.70
C ILE A 153 -1.79 -16.94 3.82
#